data_1b4387267fe80aa9eefae98e881e8f50
#
_entry.id   1b4387267fe80aa9eefae98e881e8f50
#
_cell.length_a   1.000
_cell.length_b   1.000
_cell.length_c   1.000
_cell.angle_alpha   90.00
_cell.angle_beta   90.00
_cell.angle_gamma   90.00
#
_symmetry.space_group_name_H-M   'P 1'
#
loop_
_entity.id
_entity.type
_entity.pdbx_description
1 polymer ?
#
loop_
_entity_poly.entity_id
_entity_poly.type
_entity_poly.pdbx_seq_one_letter_code
_entity_poly.pdbx_strand_id
1 'polypeptide(L)' 'DEVANLLEQPPECVDRNIDISRALSILRPEERTAITLFFVEDLAVAKIAEIMSISEGTVKSHLFRAKQKLGEYLKKNGYE' A
#
# COMPACT_ATOMS: atom_id res chain seq x y z
N ASP A 1 1.64 -14.37 -14.03
CA ASP A 1 1.29 -13.02 -14.26
C ASP A 1 0.21 -12.54 -13.31
N GLU A 2 0.30 -11.31 -12.91
CA GLU A 2 -0.53 -10.84 -11.83
C GLU A 2 -1.99 -10.73 -12.20
N VAL A 3 -2.26 -10.40 -13.42
CA VAL A 3 -3.63 -10.31 -13.87
C VAL A 3 -4.28 -11.68 -13.81
N ALA A 4 -3.55 -12.68 -14.25
CA ALA A 4 -4.07 -14.04 -14.21
C ALA A 4 -4.32 -14.47 -12.76
N ASN A 5 -3.42 -14.09 -11.87
CA ASN A 5 -3.59 -14.42 -10.46
C ASN A 5 -4.84 -13.79 -9.89
N LEU A 6 -5.09 -12.55 -10.25
CA LEU A 6 -6.27 -11.87 -9.76
C LEU A 6 -7.54 -12.57 -10.23
N LEU A 7 -7.53 -13.03 -11.47
CA LEU A 7 -8.70 -13.69 -12.01
C LEU A 7 -8.96 -15.02 -11.36
N GLU A 8 -7.91 -15.64 -10.81
CA GLU A 8 -8.05 -16.94 -10.20
C GLU A 8 -8.34 -16.88 -8.71
N GLN A 9 -8.35 -15.70 -8.15
CA GLN A 9 -8.56 -15.59 -6.71
C GLN A 9 -10.00 -15.86 -6.34
N PRO A 10 -10.21 -16.43 -5.13
CA PRO A 10 -11.57 -16.63 -4.64
C PRO A 10 -12.30 -15.30 -4.49
N PRO A 11 -13.64 -15.34 -4.54
CA PRO A 11 -14.40 -14.10 -4.42
C PRO A 11 -14.08 -13.28 -3.18
N GLU A 12 -13.85 -13.93 -2.05
CA GLU A 12 -13.52 -13.20 -0.84
C GLU A 12 -12.22 -12.44 -1.00
N CYS A 13 -11.24 -13.07 -1.61
CA CYS A 13 -9.97 -12.41 -1.83
C CYS A 13 -10.12 -11.26 -2.81
N VAL A 14 -10.98 -11.44 -3.79
CA VAL A 14 -11.24 -10.37 -4.74
C VAL A 14 -11.86 -9.18 -4.02
N ASP A 15 -12.82 -9.44 -3.14
CA ASP A 15 -13.43 -8.37 -2.40
C ASP A 15 -12.41 -7.62 -1.55
N ARG A 16 -11.55 -8.37 -0.88
CA ARG A 16 -10.51 -7.73 -0.08
C ARG A 16 -9.59 -6.91 -0.93
N ASN A 17 -9.23 -7.43 -2.09
CA ASN A 17 -8.35 -6.70 -2.98
C ASN A 17 -9.00 -5.41 -3.43
N ILE A 18 -10.30 -5.45 -3.68
CA ILE A 18 -11.00 -4.23 -4.06
C ILE A 18 -10.96 -3.22 -2.93
N ASP A 19 -11.18 -3.67 -1.71
CA ASP A 19 -11.13 -2.77 -0.56
C ASP A 19 -9.76 -2.17 -0.39
N ILE A 20 -8.73 -2.99 -0.53
CA ILE A 20 -7.36 -2.53 -0.40
C ILE A 20 -7.04 -1.54 -1.51
N SER A 21 -7.50 -1.82 -2.73
CA SER A 21 -7.26 -0.91 -3.83
C SER A 21 -7.89 0.45 -3.56
N ARG A 22 -9.10 0.45 -3.02
CA ARG A 22 -9.76 1.69 -2.68
C ARG A 22 -9.01 2.43 -1.59
N ALA A 23 -8.57 1.70 -0.58
CA ALA A 23 -7.81 2.30 0.50
C ALA A 23 -6.53 2.92 -0.03
N LEU A 24 -5.85 2.21 -0.92
CA LEU A 24 -4.63 2.74 -1.50
C LEU A 24 -4.89 3.96 -2.35
N SER A 25 -6.07 4.04 -2.95
CA SER A 25 -6.37 5.15 -3.84
C SER A 25 -6.53 6.47 -3.10
N ILE A 26 -6.75 6.44 -1.78
CA ILE A 26 -6.83 7.68 -1.02
C ILE A 26 -5.46 8.23 -0.67
N LEU A 27 -4.41 7.48 -0.93
CA LEU A 27 -3.06 7.89 -0.62
C LEU A 27 -2.50 8.75 -1.75
N ARG A 28 -1.56 9.61 -1.38
CA ARG A 28 -0.83 10.35 -2.39
C ARG A 28 0.05 9.37 -3.18
N PRO A 29 0.40 9.72 -4.42
CA PRO A 29 1.20 8.79 -5.23
C PRO A 29 2.48 8.35 -4.53
N GLU A 30 3.16 9.27 -3.85
CA GLU A 30 4.39 8.92 -3.15
C GLU A 30 4.13 7.96 -2.01
N GLU A 31 3.07 8.21 -1.25
CA GLU A 31 2.73 7.35 -0.14
C GLU A 31 2.36 5.96 -0.61
N ARG A 32 1.58 5.90 -1.67
CA ARG A 32 1.16 4.63 -2.23
C ARG A 32 2.35 3.84 -2.75
N THR A 33 3.25 4.51 -3.46
CA THR A 33 4.43 3.85 -3.97
C THR A 33 5.29 3.30 -2.84
N ALA A 34 5.53 4.12 -1.81
CA ALA A 34 6.38 3.70 -0.72
C ALA A 34 5.79 2.50 0.02
N ILE A 35 4.49 2.55 0.31
CA ILE A 35 3.89 1.47 1.08
C ILE A 35 3.79 0.20 0.25
N THR A 36 3.57 0.33 -1.04
CA THR A 36 3.54 -0.83 -1.91
C THR A 36 4.91 -1.50 -1.98
N LEU A 37 5.95 -0.71 -2.15
CA LEU A 37 7.30 -1.26 -2.20
C LEU A 37 7.67 -1.92 -0.88
N PHE A 38 7.20 -1.35 0.21
CA PHE A 38 7.55 -1.87 1.52
C PHE A 38 6.82 -3.18 1.83
N PHE A 39 5.53 -3.23 1.59
CA PHE A 39 4.72 -4.37 2.00
C PHE A 39 4.54 -5.42 0.91
N VAL A 40 4.42 -5.01 -0.33
CA VAL A 40 4.20 -5.96 -1.41
C VAL A 40 5.52 -6.50 -1.93
N GLU A 41 6.48 -5.60 -2.16
CA GLU A 41 7.77 -6.01 -2.69
C GLU A 41 8.76 -6.38 -1.58
N ASP A 42 8.39 -6.12 -0.34
CA ASP A 42 9.22 -6.50 0.81
C ASP A 42 10.60 -5.87 0.75
N LEU A 43 10.68 -4.61 0.37
CA LEU A 43 11.94 -3.91 0.25
C LEU A 43 12.25 -3.13 1.51
N ALA A 44 13.53 -3.01 1.82
CA ALA A 44 13.98 -2.21 2.96
C ALA A 44 13.81 -0.73 2.65
N VAL A 45 13.69 0.07 3.71
CA VAL A 45 13.53 1.51 3.56
C VAL A 45 14.66 2.10 2.73
N ALA A 46 15.89 1.64 2.95
CA ALA A 46 17.03 2.17 2.21
C ALA A 46 16.87 1.92 0.71
N LYS A 47 16.37 0.74 0.36
CA LYS A 47 16.19 0.41 -1.04
C LYS A 47 15.08 1.25 -1.66
N ILE A 48 14.01 1.43 -0.92
CA ILE A 48 12.90 2.26 -1.39
C ILE A 48 13.38 3.68 -1.63
N ALA A 49 14.20 4.20 -0.71
CA ALA A 49 14.75 5.55 -0.86
C ALA A 49 15.54 5.66 -2.15
N GLU A 50 16.32 4.64 -2.46
CA GLU A 50 17.07 4.61 -3.70
C GLU A 50 16.16 4.66 -4.90
N ILE A 51 15.17 3.78 -4.90
CA ILE A 51 14.27 3.66 -6.03
C ILE A 51 13.51 4.96 -6.25
N MET A 52 13.06 5.58 -5.18
CA MET A 52 12.27 6.79 -5.28
C MET A 52 13.12 8.06 -5.33
N SER A 53 14.42 7.93 -5.17
CA SER A 53 15.35 9.07 -5.19
C SER A 53 15.02 10.09 -4.11
N ILE A 54 14.73 9.60 -2.93
CA ILE A 54 14.46 10.45 -1.77
C ILE A 54 15.22 9.92 -0.58
N SER A 55 15.20 10.66 0.52
CA SER A 55 15.92 10.23 1.72
C SER A 55 15.12 9.15 2.43
N GLU A 56 15.83 8.37 3.27
CA GLU A 56 15.17 7.36 4.07
C GLU A 56 14.15 7.96 5.02
N GLY A 57 14.50 9.14 5.57
CA GLY A 57 13.57 9.84 6.43
C GLY A 57 12.27 10.16 5.74
N THR A 58 12.37 10.57 4.48
CA THR A 58 11.17 10.88 3.70
C THR A 58 10.36 9.61 3.45
N VAL A 59 11.05 8.50 3.16
CA VAL A 59 10.34 7.23 2.99
C VAL A 59 9.58 6.86 4.26
N LYS A 60 10.23 7.00 5.40
CA LYS A 60 9.57 6.68 6.67
C LYS A 60 8.36 7.56 6.90
N SER A 61 8.46 8.84 6.54
CA SER A 61 7.32 9.75 6.67
C SER A 61 6.18 9.32 5.77
N HIS A 62 6.49 8.95 4.54
CA HIS A 62 5.45 8.47 3.64
C HIS A 62 4.78 7.22 4.17
N LEU A 63 5.58 6.30 4.70
CA LEU A 63 5.02 5.06 5.25
C LEU A 63 4.14 5.35 6.46
N PHE A 64 4.57 6.25 7.32
CA PHE A 64 3.81 6.59 8.49
C PHE A 64 2.46 7.19 8.10
N ARG A 65 2.47 8.14 7.18
CA ARG A 65 1.24 8.78 6.76
C ARG A 65 0.32 7.80 6.04
N ALA A 66 0.90 6.93 5.21
CA ALA A 66 0.10 5.94 4.52
C ALA A 66 -0.60 5.03 5.51
N LYS A 67 0.14 4.56 6.51
CA LYS A 67 -0.45 3.70 7.53
C LYS A 67 -1.56 4.40 8.28
N GLN A 68 -1.35 5.65 8.61
CA GLN A 68 -2.38 6.41 9.32
C GLN A 68 -3.65 6.52 8.50
N LYS A 69 -3.49 6.89 7.24
CA LYS A 69 -4.65 7.06 6.38
C LYS A 69 -5.38 5.74 6.16
N LEU A 70 -4.62 4.67 5.95
CA LEU A 70 -5.23 3.37 5.76
C LEU A 70 -5.96 2.92 7.01
N GLY A 71 -5.37 3.16 8.18
CA GLY A 71 -6.01 2.79 9.42
C GLY A 71 -7.33 3.51 9.60
N GLU A 72 -7.34 4.81 9.31
CA GLU A 72 -8.57 5.58 9.42
C GLU A 72 -9.61 5.15 8.42
N TYR A 73 -9.16 4.87 7.20
CA TYR A 73 -10.08 4.43 6.17
C TYR A 73 -10.74 3.10 6.55
N LEU A 74 -9.94 2.18 7.03
CA LEU A 74 -10.46 0.87 7.41
C LEU A 74 -11.42 0.98 8.59
N LYS A 75 -11.09 1.82 9.53
CA LYS A 75 -11.98 2.05 10.67
C LYS A 75 -13.32 2.58 10.22
N LYS A 76 -13.30 3.57 9.34
CA LYS A 76 -14.52 4.17 8.85
C LYS A 76 -15.39 3.16 8.13
N ASN A 77 -14.77 2.18 7.53
CA ASN A 77 -15.48 1.18 6.74
C ASN A 77 -15.71 -0.12 7.52
N GLY A 78 -15.50 -0.10 8.79
CA GLY A 78 -15.84 -1.22 9.63
C GLY A 78 -14.87 -2.37 9.65
N TYR A 79 -13.65 -2.14 9.24
CA TYR A 79 -12.63 -3.18 9.23
C TYR A 79 -11.77 -3.08 10.47
N GLU A 80 -12.25 -3.48 11.52
CA GLU A 80 -11.45 -3.40 12.73
C GLU A 80 -10.51 -4.57 12.88
#